data_a0a8103e7fd244fcca6d905d688d4062
#
_entry.id   a0a8103e7fd244fcca6d905d688d4062
#
_cell.length_a   1.000
_cell.length_b   1.000
_cell.length_c   1.000
_cell.angle_alpha   90.00
_cell.angle_beta   90.00
_cell.angle_gamma   90.00
#
_symmetry.space_group_name_H-M   'P 1'
#
loop_
_entity.id
_entity.type
_entity.pdbx_description
1 polymer ?
#
loop_
_entity_poly.entity_id
_entity_poly.type
_entity_poly.pdbx_seq_one_letter_code
_entity_poly.pdbx_strand_id
1 'polypeptide(L)'
;MMAGMIRPFLIGFATTFKHIFKKPITVNYPAEKLPMYPKYRGKQVLMRDENGLEKCVACGLCSVACPADAIYLEPAENDGTVQAGPRYASIYQIHKTRCIFCGYCEEACPVSAIFMGKDYELAVYSNKDFVWDKEDLLVPAADASGSSNVEVRTSNA
;
A
#
# COMPACT_ATOMS: atom_id res chain seq x y z
N MET A 1 -18.00 55.99 -4.86
CA MET A 1 -18.20 54.53 -5.03
C MET A 1 -16.89 53.71 -5.18
N MET A 2 -15.80 54.26 -5.70
CA MET A 2 -14.53 53.50 -5.92
C MET A 2 -13.79 53.12 -4.63
N ALA A 3 -13.85 53.87 -3.56
CA ALA A 3 -13.16 53.57 -2.29
C ALA A 3 -13.65 52.27 -1.61
N GLY A 4 -14.91 51.88 -1.82
CA GLY A 4 -15.44 50.62 -1.28
C GLY A 4 -14.91 49.36 -1.95
N MET A 5 -14.50 49.42 -3.24
CA MET A 5 -13.94 48.31 -3.98
C MET A 5 -12.46 48.04 -3.67
N ILE A 6 -11.69 49.05 -3.30
CA ILE A 6 -10.25 48.93 -3.03
C ILE A 6 -9.99 48.23 -1.69
N ARG A 7 -10.85 48.44 -0.70
CA ARG A 7 -10.70 47.86 0.64
C ARG A 7 -10.59 46.32 0.66
N PRO A 8 -11.42 45.54 -0.04
CA PRO A 8 -11.29 44.10 -0.08
C PRO A 8 -9.95 43.62 -0.68
N PHE A 9 -9.46 44.32 -1.71
CA PHE A 9 -8.15 44.00 -2.31
C PHE A 9 -7.00 44.23 -1.33
N LEU A 10 -7.01 45.35 -0.61
CA LEU A 10 -6.00 45.68 0.40
C LEU A 10 -6.01 44.66 1.54
N ILE A 11 -7.19 44.22 1.99
CA ILE A 11 -7.34 43.21 3.02
C ILE A 11 -6.78 41.85 2.49
N GLY A 12 -7.09 41.47 1.24
CA GLY A 12 -6.57 40.28 0.60
C GLY A 12 -5.05 40.28 0.55
N PHE A 13 -4.43 41.33 0.05
CA PHE A 13 -2.99 41.51 0.00
C PHE A 13 -2.33 41.52 1.39
N ALA A 14 -2.91 42.21 2.36
CA ALA A 14 -2.42 42.20 3.73
C ALA A 14 -2.45 40.80 4.35
N THR A 15 -3.49 40.02 4.06
CA THR A 15 -3.61 38.63 4.54
C THR A 15 -2.54 37.73 3.95
N THR A 16 -2.33 37.80 2.63
CA THR A 16 -1.29 36.97 1.97
C THR A 16 0.12 37.39 2.39
N PHE A 17 0.37 38.72 2.49
CA PHE A 17 1.64 39.26 2.94
C PHE A 17 2.01 38.81 4.37
N LYS A 18 1.04 38.75 5.28
CA LYS A 18 1.23 38.25 6.64
C LYS A 18 1.68 36.78 6.65
N HIS A 19 1.29 35.98 5.65
CA HIS A 19 1.68 34.56 5.59
C HIS A 19 3.15 34.35 5.22
N ILE A 20 3.81 35.32 4.58
CA ILE A 20 5.26 35.25 4.27
C ILE A 20 6.09 35.15 5.55
N PHE A 21 5.66 35.76 6.64
CA PHE A 21 6.37 35.77 7.93
C PHE A 21 5.96 34.63 8.85
N LYS A 22 5.01 33.77 8.45
CA LYS A 22 4.65 32.58 9.23
C LYS A 22 5.60 31.43 8.97
N LYS A 23 5.94 30.68 10.01
CA LYS A 23 6.70 29.44 9.88
C LYS A 23 5.95 28.48 8.93
N PRO A 24 6.61 27.93 7.90
CA PRO A 24 5.99 26.96 7.01
C PRO A 24 5.62 25.68 7.78
N ILE A 25 4.49 25.07 7.40
CA ILE A 25 4.01 23.80 7.96
C ILE A 25 4.57 22.61 7.16
N THR A 26 5.10 22.89 5.97
CA THR A 26 5.65 21.88 5.06
C THR A 26 6.87 21.21 5.63
N VAL A 27 6.94 19.90 5.45
CA VAL A 27 8.07 19.06 5.87
C VAL A 27 9.09 18.96 4.73
N ASN A 28 10.37 19.01 5.05
CA ASN A 28 11.44 18.92 4.07
C ASN A 28 11.74 17.44 3.74
N TYR A 29 10.93 16.84 2.86
CA TYR A 29 11.22 15.52 2.32
C TYR A 29 12.45 15.60 1.39
N PRO A 30 13.43 14.66 1.40
CA PRO A 30 13.41 13.40 2.17
C PRO A 30 14.08 13.47 3.56
N ALA A 31 14.61 14.63 3.98
CA ALA A 31 15.30 14.77 5.25
C ALA A 31 14.39 14.50 6.47
N GLU A 32 13.15 14.94 6.36
CA GLU A 32 12.12 14.68 7.37
C GLU A 32 10.95 13.93 6.71
N LYS A 33 10.53 12.80 7.30
CA LYS A 33 9.38 12.01 6.84
C LYS A 33 8.26 12.09 7.86
N LEU A 34 7.03 12.29 7.38
CA LEU A 34 5.85 12.23 8.23
C LEU A 34 5.51 10.77 8.56
N PRO A 35 5.09 10.47 9.80
CA PRO A 35 4.59 9.15 10.15
C PRO A 35 3.32 8.85 9.35
N MET A 36 3.21 7.64 8.80
CA MET A 36 2.04 7.22 8.05
C MET A 36 0.85 7.00 8.98
N TYR A 37 -0.33 7.40 8.51
CA TYR A 37 -1.58 7.17 9.23
C TYR A 37 -1.86 5.65 9.37
N PRO A 38 -2.46 5.20 10.48
CA PRO A 38 -2.76 3.78 10.72
C PRO A 38 -3.59 3.13 9.61
N LYS A 39 -4.50 3.90 8.98
CA LYS A 39 -5.37 3.43 7.88
C LYS A 39 -4.80 3.71 6.47
N TYR A 40 -3.51 4.05 6.36
CA TYR A 40 -2.88 4.27 5.06
C TYR A 40 -2.83 2.97 4.25
N ARG A 41 -3.07 3.07 2.95
CA ARG A 41 -3.04 1.96 1.99
C ARG A 41 -1.84 2.12 1.09
N GLY A 42 -0.71 1.52 1.47
CA GLY A 42 0.52 1.53 0.69
C GLY A 42 0.73 0.22 -0.09
N LYS A 43 1.99 -0.21 -0.22
CA LYS A 43 2.38 -1.44 -0.92
C LYS A 43 1.68 -2.65 -0.33
N GLN A 44 1.09 -3.49 -1.18
CA GLN A 44 0.55 -4.78 -0.75
C GLN A 44 1.67 -5.71 -0.30
N VAL A 45 1.37 -6.51 0.73
CA VAL A 45 2.25 -7.55 1.26
C VAL A 45 1.50 -8.85 1.38
N LEU A 46 2.18 -9.96 1.10
CA LEU A 46 1.68 -11.32 1.28
C LEU A 46 2.23 -11.89 2.58
N MET A 47 1.34 -12.35 3.43
CA MET A 47 1.68 -12.85 4.77
C MET A 47 2.08 -14.33 4.72
N ARG A 48 2.89 -14.71 5.71
CA ARG A 48 3.21 -16.11 6.03
C ARG A 48 2.48 -16.54 7.30
N ASP A 49 2.34 -17.84 7.46
CA ASP A 49 1.86 -18.46 8.70
C ASP A 49 2.95 -18.45 9.78
N GLU A 50 2.58 -18.81 11.01
CA GLU A 50 3.49 -18.98 12.15
C GLU A 50 4.62 -19.98 11.87
N ASN A 51 4.39 -20.94 10.97
CA ASN A 51 5.38 -21.94 10.51
C ASN A 51 6.28 -21.42 9.38
N GLY A 52 6.15 -20.15 8.96
CA GLY A 52 6.88 -19.57 7.85
C GLY A 52 6.37 -19.95 6.47
N LEU A 53 5.27 -20.70 6.37
CA LEU A 53 4.63 -21.08 5.10
C LEU A 53 3.78 -19.93 4.55
N GLU A 54 3.52 -19.95 3.24
CA GLU A 54 2.66 -18.95 2.60
C GLU A 54 1.21 -19.12 3.05
N LYS A 55 0.52 -18.03 3.39
CA LYS A 55 -0.92 -18.08 3.72
C LYS A 55 -1.82 -18.19 2.49
N CYS A 56 -1.34 -17.77 1.32
CA CYS A 56 -2.15 -17.68 0.12
C CYS A 56 -2.53 -19.08 -0.40
N VAL A 57 -3.84 -19.35 -0.51
CA VAL A 57 -4.41 -20.61 -1.04
C VAL A 57 -4.78 -20.52 -2.53
N ALA A 58 -4.37 -19.46 -3.21
CA ALA A 58 -4.66 -19.20 -4.63
C ALA A 58 -6.15 -19.33 -5.00
N CYS A 59 -7.05 -18.79 -4.17
CA CYS A 59 -8.50 -18.86 -4.43
C CYS A 59 -8.98 -17.88 -5.52
N GLY A 60 -8.19 -16.86 -5.90
CA GLY A 60 -8.51 -15.91 -6.96
C GLY A 60 -9.48 -14.77 -6.57
N LEU A 61 -10.04 -14.77 -5.36
CA LEU A 61 -11.01 -13.76 -4.94
C LEU A 61 -10.45 -12.33 -4.96
N CYS A 62 -9.18 -12.14 -4.64
CA CYS A 62 -8.52 -10.84 -4.71
C CYS A 62 -8.41 -10.30 -6.15
N SER A 63 -8.20 -11.17 -7.13
CA SER A 63 -8.20 -10.79 -8.56
C SER A 63 -9.60 -10.40 -9.03
N VAL A 64 -10.63 -11.18 -8.68
CA VAL A 64 -12.03 -10.89 -9.03
C VAL A 64 -12.54 -9.61 -8.37
N ALA A 65 -12.13 -9.34 -7.13
CA ALA A 65 -12.52 -8.13 -6.41
C ALA A 65 -11.78 -6.87 -6.87
N CYS A 66 -10.74 -7.01 -7.69
CA CYS A 66 -9.92 -5.89 -8.13
C CYS A 66 -10.62 -5.06 -9.22
N PRO A 67 -11.04 -3.80 -8.97
CA PRO A 67 -11.74 -3.00 -9.97
C PRO A 67 -10.84 -2.54 -11.12
N ALA A 68 -9.52 -2.63 -10.95
CA ALA A 68 -8.52 -2.19 -11.93
C ALA A 68 -7.86 -3.37 -12.69
N ASP A 69 -8.28 -4.61 -12.42
CA ASP A 69 -7.72 -5.83 -13.01
C ASP A 69 -6.18 -5.84 -12.92
N ALA A 70 -5.68 -5.52 -11.73
CA ALA A 70 -4.25 -5.35 -11.47
C ALA A 70 -3.57 -6.62 -10.95
N ILE A 71 -4.33 -7.66 -10.56
CA ILE A 71 -3.82 -8.86 -9.92
C ILE A 71 -3.94 -10.04 -10.87
N TYR A 72 -2.79 -10.67 -11.13
CA TYR A 72 -2.69 -11.93 -11.87
C TYR A 72 -2.18 -13.02 -10.94
N LEU A 73 -2.80 -14.20 -10.98
CA LEU A 73 -2.36 -15.35 -10.21
C LEU A 73 -2.65 -16.65 -10.92
N GLU A 74 -1.76 -17.63 -10.74
CA GLU A 74 -1.93 -19.02 -11.20
C GLU A 74 -1.84 -19.97 -10.02
N PRO A 75 -2.88 -20.81 -9.82
CA PRO A 75 -2.85 -21.84 -8.79
C PRO A 75 -1.99 -23.03 -9.23
N ALA A 76 -1.30 -23.67 -8.27
CA ALA A 76 -0.64 -24.95 -8.45
C ALA A 76 -0.95 -25.89 -7.28
N GLU A 77 -0.79 -27.18 -7.54
CA GLU A 77 -0.86 -28.22 -6.51
C GLU A 77 0.35 -28.12 -5.57
N ASN A 78 0.15 -28.38 -4.30
CA ASN A 78 1.14 -28.22 -3.25
C ASN A 78 1.39 -29.51 -2.51
N ASP A 79 2.65 -29.82 -2.28
CA ASP A 79 3.13 -31.01 -1.53
C ASP A 79 3.18 -30.76 -0.01
N GLY A 80 2.67 -29.62 0.47
CA GLY A 80 2.75 -29.20 1.87
C GLY A 80 4.05 -28.48 2.26
N THR A 81 4.95 -28.22 1.31
CA THR A 81 6.24 -27.55 1.57
C THR A 81 6.14 -26.00 1.50
N VAL A 82 5.26 -25.49 0.65
CA VAL A 82 5.09 -24.04 0.40
C VAL A 82 3.95 -23.48 1.24
N GLN A 83 2.85 -24.21 1.34
CA GLN A 83 1.62 -23.81 2.04
C GLN A 83 1.05 -25.04 2.77
N ALA A 84 0.33 -24.84 3.87
CA ALA A 84 -0.23 -25.94 4.67
C ALA A 84 -1.38 -26.71 3.98
N GLY A 85 -1.99 -26.15 2.96
CA GLY A 85 -3.11 -26.75 2.21
C GLY A 85 -2.68 -27.39 0.89
N PRO A 86 -3.66 -27.92 0.12
CA PRO A 86 -3.41 -28.65 -1.11
C PRO A 86 -3.03 -27.77 -2.31
N ARG A 87 -3.13 -26.46 -2.19
CA ARG A 87 -2.97 -25.49 -3.28
C ARG A 87 -2.24 -24.23 -2.83
N TYR A 88 -1.39 -23.68 -3.70
CA TYR A 88 -0.72 -22.40 -3.50
C TYR A 88 -0.70 -21.59 -4.80
N ALA A 89 -0.31 -20.31 -4.75
CA ALA A 89 -0.09 -19.50 -5.95
C ALA A 89 1.34 -19.75 -6.47
N SER A 90 1.48 -20.41 -7.61
CA SER A 90 2.78 -20.56 -8.29
C SER A 90 3.24 -19.22 -8.85
N ILE A 91 2.34 -18.48 -9.47
CA ILE A 91 2.55 -17.12 -9.92
C ILE A 91 1.57 -16.21 -9.18
N TYR A 92 2.07 -15.11 -8.66
CA TYR A 92 1.27 -14.03 -8.08
C TYR A 92 1.90 -12.70 -8.45
N GLN A 93 1.20 -11.91 -9.25
CA GLN A 93 1.72 -10.64 -9.75
C GLN A 93 0.73 -9.51 -9.52
N ILE A 94 1.25 -8.34 -9.18
CA ILE A 94 0.45 -7.11 -9.09
C ILE A 94 1.05 -6.03 -10.01
N HIS A 95 0.26 -5.60 -10.98
CA HIS A 95 0.61 -4.49 -11.86
C HIS A 95 0.37 -3.15 -11.16
N LYS A 96 1.41 -2.53 -10.64
CA LYS A 96 1.32 -1.27 -9.88
C LYS A 96 0.83 -0.08 -10.70
N THR A 97 1.10 -0.07 -11.99
CA THR A 97 0.59 0.98 -12.89
C THR A 97 -0.92 0.96 -13.04
N ARG A 98 -1.57 -0.18 -12.81
CA ARG A 98 -3.04 -0.33 -12.83
C ARG A 98 -3.63 -0.19 -11.43
N CYS A 99 -2.89 -0.58 -10.39
CA CYS A 99 -3.37 -0.60 -9.02
C CYS A 99 -3.75 0.80 -8.53
N ILE A 100 -4.97 0.94 -8.02
CA ILE A 100 -5.48 2.19 -7.42
C ILE A 100 -5.41 2.20 -5.89
N PHE A 101 -4.78 1.21 -5.28
CA PHE A 101 -4.63 1.07 -3.83
C PHE A 101 -5.94 1.13 -3.03
N CYS A 102 -7.02 0.62 -3.58
CA CYS A 102 -8.36 0.65 -2.97
C CYS A 102 -8.51 -0.28 -1.75
N GLY A 103 -7.70 -1.35 -1.64
CA GLY A 103 -7.71 -2.31 -0.53
C GLY A 103 -8.76 -3.42 -0.65
N TYR A 104 -9.56 -3.50 -1.73
CA TYR A 104 -10.56 -4.57 -1.89
C TYR A 104 -9.95 -5.97 -1.93
N CYS A 105 -8.71 -6.12 -2.38
CA CYS A 105 -7.99 -7.38 -2.34
C CYS A 105 -7.75 -7.89 -0.90
N GLU A 106 -7.51 -6.97 0.05
CA GLU A 106 -7.40 -7.30 1.48
C GLU A 106 -8.75 -7.71 2.04
N GLU A 107 -9.82 -6.96 1.75
CA GLU A 107 -11.17 -7.22 2.23
C GLU A 107 -11.75 -8.53 1.68
N ALA A 108 -11.42 -8.87 0.42
CA ALA A 108 -11.91 -10.09 -0.23
C ALA A 108 -11.14 -11.36 0.15
N CYS A 109 -10.02 -11.26 0.86
CA CYS A 109 -9.18 -12.40 1.18
C CYS A 109 -9.71 -13.21 2.38
N PRO A 110 -10.21 -14.46 2.20
CA PRO A 110 -10.83 -15.22 3.28
C PRO A 110 -9.80 -15.74 4.30
N VAL A 111 -8.54 -15.84 3.91
CA VAL A 111 -7.45 -16.35 4.76
C VAL A 111 -6.52 -15.27 5.26
N SER A 112 -6.86 -14.00 5.01
CA SER A 112 -6.03 -12.85 5.39
C SER A 112 -4.57 -13.04 4.97
N ALA A 113 -4.36 -13.41 3.70
CA ALA A 113 -3.03 -13.63 3.14
C ALA A 113 -2.44 -12.36 2.53
N ILE A 114 -3.27 -11.41 2.10
CA ILE A 114 -2.83 -10.14 1.53
C ILE A 114 -3.30 -8.97 2.40
N PHE A 115 -2.39 -8.05 2.66
CA PHE A 115 -2.64 -6.82 3.43
C PHE A 115 -2.08 -5.59 2.71
N MET A 116 -2.63 -4.43 3.04
CA MET A 116 -2.09 -3.14 2.64
C MET A 116 -1.02 -2.71 3.65
N GLY A 117 0.24 -2.69 3.22
CA GLY A 117 1.35 -2.17 4.01
C GLY A 117 1.36 -0.64 4.06
N LYS A 118 2.36 -0.08 4.74
CA LYS A 118 2.53 1.38 4.89
C LYS A 118 3.59 1.98 3.97
N ASP A 119 4.27 1.15 3.17
CA ASP A 119 5.29 1.61 2.23
C ASP A 119 4.67 2.47 1.13
N TYR A 120 5.25 3.65 0.90
CA TYR A 120 4.82 4.63 -0.10
C TYR A 120 5.93 5.04 -1.08
N GLU A 121 7.18 4.69 -0.78
CA GLU A 121 8.32 5.00 -1.65
C GLU A 121 8.45 3.94 -2.75
N LEU A 122 7.62 4.07 -3.78
CA LEU A 122 7.43 3.06 -4.84
C LEU A 122 8.00 3.52 -6.19
N ALA A 123 8.82 4.56 -6.21
CA ALA A 123 9.38 5.10 -7.45
C ALA A 123 10.45 4.14 -8.01
N VAL A 124 10.34 3.86 -9.30
CA VAL A 124 11.29 3.02 -10.05
C VAL A 124 11.65 3.68 -11.37
N TYR A 125 12.75 3.27 -12.00
CA TYR A 125 13.23 3.85 -13.24
C TYR A 125 12.62 3.23 -14.50
N SER A 126 12.13 2.00 -14.44
CA SER A 126 11.58 1.26 -15.58
C SER A 126 10.14 0.81 -15.33
N ASN A 127 9.30 0.83 -16.39
CA ASN A 127 7.94 0.31 -16.31
C ASN A 127 7.86 -1.19 -15.99
N LYS A 128 8.90 -1.95 -16.29
CA LYS A 128 8.96 -3.39 -15.98
C LYS A 128 9.00 -3.64 -14.48
N ASP A 129 9.66 -2.75 -13.74
CA ASP A 129 9.83 -2.85 -12.29
C ASP A 129 8.53 -2.51 -11.53
N PHE A 130 7.49 -2.07 -12.24
CA PHE A 130 6.14 -1.87 -11.68
C PHE A 130 5.27 -3.14 -11.67
N VAL A 131 5.74 -4.25 -12.19
CA VAL A 131 5.13 -5.56 -12.00
C VAL A 131 5.84 -6.21 -10.84
N TRP A 132 5.15 -6.35 -9.73
CA TRP A 132 5.69 -6.99 -8.54
C TRP A 132 5.29 -8.44 -8.50
N ASP A 133 6.30 -9.27 -8.46
CA ASP A 133 6.16 -10.72 -8.35
C ASP A 133 5.89 -11.15 -6.91
N LYS A 134 5.54 -12.40 -6.73
CA LYS A 134 5.24 -13.00 -5.43
C LYS A 134 6.37 -12.78 -4.41
N GLU A 135 7.62 -12.89 -4.84
CA GLU A 135 8.81 -12.73 -3.99
C GLU A 135 8.96 -11.31 -3.45
N ASP A 136 8.62 -10.29 -4.26
CA ASP A 136 8.65 -8.87 -3.85
C ASP A 136 7.53 -8.51 -2.88
N LEU A 137 6.46 -9.30 -2.88
CA LEU A 137 5.27 -9.08 -2.05
C LEU A 137 5.30 -9.87 -0.76
N LEU A 138 6.03 -10.99 -0.73
CA LEU A 138 6.02 -11.93 0.37
C LEU A 138 6.88 -11.42 1.54
N VAL A 139 6.31 -11.43 2.73
CA VAL A 139 7.04 -11.08 3.95
C VAL A 139 8.21 -12.05 4.15
N PRO A 140 9.43 -11.58 4.49
CA PRO A 140 10.56 -12.45 4.79
C PRO A 140 10.22 -13.46 5.88
N ALA A 141 10.74 -14.68 5.77
CA ALA A 141 10.43 -15.79 6.71
C ALA A 141 10.85 -15.49 8.17
N ALA A 142 11.88 -14.66 8.37
CA ALA A 142 12.34 -14.22 9.69
C ALA A 142 11.32 -13.35 10.42
N ASP A 143 10.45 -12.67 9.68
CA ASP A 143 9.48 -11.69 10.21
C ASP A 143 8.10 -12.34 10.46
N ALA A 144 7.89 -13.61 10.11
CA ALA A 144 6.66 -14.35 10.38
C ALA A 144 6.37 -14.50 11.88
N SER A 145 7.38 -14.35 12.74
CA SER A 145 7.29 -14.45 14.21
C SER A 145 6.86 -13.15 14.93
N GLY A 146 6.32 -12.17 14.22
CA GLY A 146 5.71 -10.99 14.84
C GLY A 146 6.64 -9.81 15.15
N SER A 147 7.90 -9.85 14.74
CA SER A 147 8.86 -8.75 14.82
C SER A 147 9.18 -8.19 13.44
N SER A 148 8.15 -7.85 12.68
CA SER A 148 8.37 -7.34 11.33
C SER A 148 8.42 -5.82 11.31
N ASN A 149 9.44 -5.26 10.66
CA ASN A 149 9.46 -3.87 10.19
C ASN A 149 8.39 -3.62 9.10
N VAL A 150 7.59 -4.64 8.75
CA VAL A 150 6.44 -4.51 7.86
C VAL A 150 5.26 -4.03 8.69
N GLU A 151 5.11 -2.72 8.79
CA GLU A 151 3.92 -2.12 9.37
C GLU A 151 2.70 -2.40 8.49
N VAL A 152 1.93 -3.41 8.89
CA VAL A 152 0.65 -3.76 8.25
C VAL A 152 -0.46 -2.90 8.85
N ARG A 153 -1.43 -2.52 8.02
CA ARG A 153 -2.65 -1.85 8.48
C ARG A 153 -3.40 -2.77 9.44
N THR A 154 -3.62 -2.33 10.67
CA THR A 154 -4.50 -3.04 11.59
C THR A 154 -5.95 -2.80 11.19
N SER A 155 -6.66 -3.87 10.79
CA SER A 155 -8.07 -3.83 10.37
C SER A 155 -9.05 -3.59 11.54
N ASN A 156 -8.58 -3.57 12.79
CA ASN A 156 -9.39 -3.44 13.99
C ASN A 156 -9.17 -2.06 14.63
N ALA A 157 -9.88 -1.05 14.16
CA ALA A 157 -10.19 0.18 14.91
C ALA A 157 -11.44 0.86 14.32
#